data_7b2a0a09330e71052740cc4f7d871785
#
_entry.id   7b2a0a09330e71052740cc4f7d871785
#
_cell.length_a   1.000
_cell.length_b   1.000
_cell.length_c   1.000
_cell.angle_alpha   90.00
_cell.angle_beta   90.00
_cell.angle_gamma   90.00
#
_symmetry.space_group_name_H-M   'P 1'
#
loop_
_entity.id
_entity.type
_entity.pdbx_description
1 polymer ?
#
loop_
_entity_poly.entity_id
_entity_poly.type
_entity_poly.pdbx_seq_one_letter_code
_entity_poly.pdbx_strand_id
1 'polypeptide(L)'
;MNSKKDKKKSKTTTKQTHLTTTYKGVLDIAKSGMGFIIVQGLEQDILVFPTDFNTALKGDEVRVKITKIRQGSGKKEGKVVEIVKRKQVSFSGTMQIMQHHAFFLPNTMHPMPDIYIPMDKLKGAKTGDKVIVQLTKWENSNKKPEGEVLEIFTPEKENDLAMKSIVAESGFPLVFDGEVLAFAKTLSDKITPEEIAKRKDYREVLTFTIDPVDAKDFDDALSFKKLENGN
;
A
#
# COMPACT_ATOMS: atom_id res chain seq x y z
N MET A 1 -49.07 -24.07 -58.23
CA MET A 1 -47.91 -24.84 -57.69
C MET A 1 -46.99 -23.88 -57.00
N ASN A 2 -47.17 -23.76 -55.69
CA ASN A 2 -46.34 -22.87 -54.80
C ASN A 2 -45.38 -23.71 -53.96
N SER A 3 -44.08 -23.61 -54.23
CA SER A 3 -43.05 -24.27 -53.51
C SER A 3 -42.60 -23.33 -52.31
N LYS A 4 -42.92 -23.72 -51.11
CA LYS A 4 -42.39 -23.08 -49.86
C LYS A 4 -40.96 -23.59 -49.61
N LYS A 5 -39.97 -22.67 -49.64
CA LYS A 5 -38.60 -22.89 -49.16
C LYS A 5 -38.56 -22.72 -47.67
N ASP A 6 -38.38 -23.79 -46.94
CA ASP A 6 -38.07 -23.79 -45.50
C ASP A 6 -36.63 -23.28 -45.26
N LYS A 7 -36.48 -22.12 -44.59
CA LYS A 7 -35.22 -21.63 -44.07
C LYS A 7 -34.94 -22.27 -42.72
N LYS A 8 -34.09 -23.29 -42.68
CA LYS A 8 -33.51 -23.83 -41.48
C LYS A 8 -32.60 -22.78 -40.82
N LYS A 9 -33.05 -22.20 -39.71
CA LYS A 9 -32.20 -21.38 -38.83
C LYS A 9 -31.25 -22.33 -38.05
N SER A 10 -29.97 -22.33 -38.37
CA SER A 10 -28.95 -22.97 -37.57
C SER A 10 -28.79 -22.18 -36.27
N LYS A 11 -29.20 -22.75 -35.15
CA LYS A 11 -28.85 -22.27 -33.78
C LYS A 11 -27.37 -22.59 -33.57
N THR A 12 -26.52 -21.58 -33.70
CA THR A 12 -25.12 -21.69 -33.25
C THR A 12 -25.12 -21.72 -31.72
N THR A 13 -25.03 -22.90 -31.15
CA THR A 13 -24.86 -23.10 -29.71
C THR A 13 -23.42 -22.71 -29.36
N THR A 14 -23.24 -21.49 -28.92
CA THR A 14 -21.95 -21.04 -28.37
C THR A 14 -21.66 -21.82 -27.09
N LYS A 15 -20.78 -22.81 -27.17
CA LYS A 15 -20.24 -23.49 -25.98
C LYS A 15 -19.59 -22.43 -25.08
N GLN A 16 -20.23 -22.09 -23.96
CA GLN A 16 -19.59 -21.39 -22.86
C GLN A 16 -18.52 -22.32 -22.28
N THR A 17 -17.29 -22.11 -22.71
CA THR A 17 -16.13 -22.69 -22.05
C THR A 17 -16.10 -22.08 -20.64
N HIS A 18 -16.32 -22.89 -19.60
CA HIS A 18 -16.16 -22.46 -18.21
C HIS A 18 -14.69 -22.13 -18.02
N LEU A 19 -14.36 -20.84 -18.08
CA LEU A 19 -13.01 -20.33 -17.80
C LEU A 19 -12.76 -20.45 -16.28
N THR A 20 -12.07 -21.52 -15.88
CA THR A 20 -11.69 -21.79 -14.48
C THR A 20 -10.31 -21.20 -14.15
N THR A 21 -9.64 -20.62 -15.15
CA THR A 21 -8.27 -20.12 -14.96
C THR A 21 -8.24 -18.92 -14.04
N THR A 22 -7.38 -19.01 -13.02
CA THR A 22 -7.08 -17.91 -12.09
C THR A 22 -5.63 -17.51 -12.22
N TYR A 23 -5.36 -16.22 -12.02
CA TYR A 23 -4.02 -15.66 -11.99
C TYR A 23 -3.80 -14.90 -10.69
N LYS A 24 -2.55 -14.83 -10.25
CA LYS A 24 -2.09 -13.99 -9.15
C LYS A 24 -1.34 -12.80 -9.75
N GLY A 25 -1.67 -11.59 -9.33
CA GLY A 25 -1.04 -10.38 -9.85
C GLY A 25 -1.35 -9.16 -8.98
N VAL A 26 -0.87 -8.01 -9.40
CA VAL A 26 -1.04 -6.73 -8.69
C VAL A 26 -2.08 -5.88 -9.42
N LEU A 27 -3.05 -5.35 -8.66
CA LEU A 27 -4.06 -4.45 -9.19
C LEU A 27 -3.48 -3.04 -9.38
N ASP A 28 -3.44 -2.57 -10.61
CA ASP A 28 -3.30 -1.15 -10.93
C ASP A 28 -4.65 -0.55 -11.32
N ILE A 29 -4.90 0.70 -10.92
CA ILE A 29 -6.13 1.42 -11.26
C ILE A 29 -5.76 2.69 -12.03
N ALA A 30 -6.23 2.75 -13.26
CA ALA A 30 -6.04 3.91 -14.12
C ALA A 30 -6.89 5.11 -13.66
N LYS A 31 -6.57 6.31 -14.15
CA LYS A 31 -7.35 7.54 -13.88
C LYS A 31 -8.83 7.44 -14.31
N SER A 32 -9.13 6.58 -15.29
CA SER A 32 -10.50 6.29 -15.74
C SER A 32 -11.30 5.42 -14.76
N GLY A 33 -10.69 4.92 -13.68
CA GLY A 33 -11.29 3.98 -12.74
C GLY A 33 -11.22 2.52 -13.16
N MET A 34 -10.72 2.22 -14.35
CA MET A 34 -10.55 0.83 -14.83
C MET A 34 -9.36 0.18 -14.15
N GLY A 35 -9.50 -1.08 -13.76
CA GLY A 35 -8.44 -1.89 -13.16
C GLY A 35 -7.72 -2.78 -14.18
N PHE A 36 -6.44 -2.96 -13.94
CA PHE A 36 -5.56 -3.82 -14.71
C PHE A 36 -4.79 -4.70 -13.72
N ILE A 37 -4.89 -6.02 -13.87
CA ILE A 37 -4.07 -6.92 -13.06
C ILE A 37 -2.80 -7.24 -13.83
N ILE A 38 -1.69 -6.76 -13.29
CA ILE A 38 -0.34 -6.99 -13.81
C ILE A 38 0.10 -8.37 -13.31
N VAL A 39 0.26 -9.31 -14.23
CA VAL A 39 0.67 -10.69 -13.92
C VAL A 39 2.03 -10.94 -14.54
N GLN A 40 2.98 -11.36 -13.73
CA GLN A 40 4.33 -11.69 -14.20
C GLN A 40 4.28 -12.81 -15.24
N GLY A 41 4.86 -12.59 -16.41
CA GLY A 41 4.92 -13.55 -17.51
C GLY A 41 3.71 -13.55 -18.46
N LEU A 42 2.73 -12.66 -18.26
CA LEU A 42 1.69 -12.39 -19.26
C LEU A 42 2.08 -11.18 -20.12
N GLU A 43 1.90 -11.29 -21.43
CA GLU A 43 2.15 -10.17 -22.37
C GLU A 43 1.13 -9.03 -22.23
N GLN A 44 -0.05 -9.32 -21.73
CA GLN A 44 -1.14 -8.34 -21.60
C GLN A 44 -1.79 -8.45 -20.22
N ASP A 45 -2.01 -7.29 -19.60
CA ASP A 45 -2.71 -7.20 -18.33
C ASP A 45 -4.17 -7.65 -18.44
N ILE A 46 -4.69 -8.16 -17.32
CA ILE A 46 -6.09 -8.60 -17.24
C ILE A 46 -6.94 -7.39 -16.86
N LEU A 47 -7.90 -7.03 -17.71
CA LEU A 47 -8.85 -5.97 -17.47
C LEU A 47 -9.86 -6.40 -16.40
N VAL A 48 -10.07 -5.55 -15.39
CA VAL A 48 -11.09 -5.74 -14.35
C VAL A 48 -11.93 -4.46 -14.25
N PHE A 49 -13.24 -4.61 -14.23
CA PHE A 49 -14.15 -3.48 -14.05
C PHE A 49 -14.28 -3.11 -12.56
N PRO A 50 -14.59 -1.85 -12.22
CA PRO A 50 -14.73 -1.41 -10.83
C PRO A 50 -15.70 -2.28 -10.00
N THR A 51 -16.78 -2.75 -10.61
CA THR A 51 -17.75 -3.67 -9.99
C THR A 51 -17.18 -5.05 -9.63
N ASP A 52 -16.07 -5.41 -10.26
CA ASP A 52 -15.41 -6.71 -10.12
C ASP A 52 -14.13 -6.66 -9.27
N PHE A 53 -13.82 -5.50 -8.65
CA PHE A 53 -12.67 -5.36 -7.75
C PHE A 53 -12.86 -6.10 -6.43
N ASN A 54 -14.10 -6.47 -6.08
CA ASN A 54 -14.45 -6.92 -4.74
C ASN A 54 -14.05 -5.85 -3.70
N THR A 55 -13.07 -6.13 -2.83
CA THR A 55 -12.52 -5.16 -1.86
C THR A 55 -11.10 -4.75 -2.20
N ALA A 56 -10.60 -5.05 -3.42
CA ALA A 56 -9.24 -4.74 -3.82
C ALA A 56 -9.04 -3.23 -4.00
N LEU A 57 -7.90 -2.76 -3.54
CA LEU A 57 -7.41 -1.40 -3.69
C LEU A 57 -6.20 -1.38 -4.63
N LYS A 58 -5.85 -0.20 -5.13
CA LYS A 58 -4.68 -0.04 -5.98
C LYS A 58 -3.41 -0.53 -5.29
N GLY A 59 -2.66 -1.38 -5.97
CA GLY A 59 -1.42 -1.98 -5.49
C GLY A 59 -1.59 -3.27 -4.70
N ASP A 60 -2.83 -3.70 -4.40
CA ASP A 60 -3.07 -4.98 -3.74
C ASP A 60 -2.63 -6.15 -4.62
N GLU A 61 -2.02 -7.15 -4.01
CA GLU A 61 -1.77 -8.44 -4.63
C GLU A 61 -3.04 -9.29 -4.54
N VAL A 62 -3.58 -9.67 -5.69
CA VAL A 62 -4.90 -10.29 -5.78
C VAL A 62 -4.87 -11.59 -6.59
N ARG A 63 -5.87 -12.43 -6.37
CA ARG A 63 -6.22 -13.53 -7.25
C ARG A 63 -7.42 -13.14 -8.11
N VAL A 64 -7.23 -13.17 -9.43
CA VAL A 64 -8.25 -12.83 -10.42
C VAL A 64 -8.70 -14.08 -11.16
N LYS A 65 -10.01 -14.27 -11.31
CA LYS A 65 -10.62 -15.33 -12.14
C LYS A 65 -11.00 -14.72 -13.48
N ILE A 66 -10.60 -15.37 -14.58
CA ILE A 66 -10.99 -14.94 -15.93
C ILE A 66 -12.50 -15.19 -16.13
N THR A 67 -13.18 -14.15 -16.54
CA THR A 67 -14.62 -14.18 -16.85
C THR A 67 -14.87 -14.20 -18.36
N LYS A 68 -13.97 -13.57 -19.16
CA LYS A 68 -14.11 -13.47 -20.61
C LYS A 68 -12.75 -13.33 -21.29
N ILE A 69 -12.65 -13.87 -22.50
CA ILE A 69 -11.56 -13.60 -23.42
C ILE A 69 -12.18 -13.01 -24.70
N ARG A 70 -11.73 -11.81 -25.09
CA ARG A 70 -12.24 -11.14 -26.29
C ARG A 70 -11.71 -11.83 -27.55
N GLN A 71 -12.62 -12.30 -28.39
CA GLN A 71 -12.24 -12.89 -29.68
C GLN A 71 -11.51 -11.85 -30.53
N GLY A 72 -10.47 -12.26 -31.24
CA GLY A 72 -9.64 -11.43 -32.12
C GLY A 72 -8.49 -10.72 -31.40
N SER A 73 -8.70 -10.08 -30.26
CA SER A 73 -7.63 -9.37 -29.53
C SER A 73 -6.94 -10.22 -28.45
N GLY A 74 -7.53 -11.34 -28.05
CA GLY A 74 -7.02 -12.16 -26.94
C GLY A 74 -7.10 -11.50 -25.55
N LYS A 75 -7.59 -10.26 -25.46
CA LYS A 75 -7.68 -9.52 -24.18
C LYS A 75 -8.55 -10.26 -23.18
N LYS A 76 -8.00 -10.45 -21.98
CA LYS A 76 -8.65 -11.12 -20.86
C LYS A 76 -9.40 -10.12 -19.99
N GLU A 77 -10.63 -10.45 -19.62
CA GLU A 77 -11.41 -9.74 -18.61
C GLU A 77 -11.56 -10.68 -17.40
N GLY A 78 -11.47 -10.13 -16.21
CA GLY A 78 -11.51 -10.92 -14.98
C GLY A 78 -12.25 -10.23 -13.85
N LYS A 79 -12.41 -10.98 -12.76
CA LYS A 79 -12.98 -10.47 -11.51
C LYS A 79 -12.08 -10.94 -10.35
N VAL A 80 -11.84 -10.04 -9.41
CA VAL A 80 -11.07 -10.35 -8.20
C VAL A 80 -11.87 -11.28 -7.32
N VAL A 81 -11.27 -12.41 -6.95
CA VAL A 81 -11.90 -13.43 -6.10
C VAL A 81 -11.27 -13.46 -4.70
N GLU A 82 -10.03 -12.96 -4.56
CA GLU A 82 -9.31 -12.98 -3.29
C GLU A 82 -8.30 -11.84 -3.24
N ILE A 83 -8.14 -11.22 -2.08
CA ILE A 83 -7.03 -10.33 -1.76
C ILE A 83 -5.95 -11.17 -1.10
N VAL A 84 -4.85 -11.40 -1.81
CA VAL A 84 -3.72 -12.20 -1.30
C VAL A 84 -2.91 -11.41 -0.29
N LYS A 85 -2.64 -10.13 -0.62
CA LYS A 85 -1.90 -9.22 0.25
C LYS A 85 -2.34 -7.78 0.01
N ARG A 86 -2.70 -7.08 1.07
CA ARG A 86 -2.94 -5.63 1.02
C ARG A 86 -1.61 -4.90 0.88
N LYS A 87 -1.57 -3.93 -0.03
CA LYS A 87 -0.45 -2.99 -0.10
C LYS A 87 -0.54 -1.95 1.01
N GLN A 88 -1.73 -1.41 1.23
CA GLN A 88 -1.98 -0.33 2.17
C GLN A 88 -3.11 -0.71 3.11
N VAL A 89 -2.88 -0.57 4.41
CA VAL A 89 -3.85 -0.84 5.46
C VAL A 89 -4.14 0.38 6.33
N SER A 90 -3.35 1.45 6.22
CA SER A 90 -3.52 2.68 6.98
C SER A 90 -3.84 3.84 6.05
N PHE A 91 -4.79 4.68 6.43
CA PHE A 91 -5.32 5.76 5.61
C PHE A 91 -5.42 7.04 6.44
N SER A 92 -5.09 8.19 5.82
CA SER A 92 -5.35 9.50 6.38
C SER A 92 -6.72 10.02 5.95
N GLY A 93 -7.38 10.80 6.80
CA GLY A 93 -8.69 11.36 6.49
C GLY A 93 -9.32 12.10 7.66
N THR A 94 -10.63 12.25 7.60
CA THR A 94 -11.40 13.03 8.57
C THR A 94 -12.45 12.18 9.27
N MET A 95 -12.60 12.35 10.57
CA MET A 95 -13.64 11.68 11.35
C MET A 95 -14.99 12.39 11.25
N GLN A 96 -16.04 11.59 11.11
CA GLN A 96 -17.43 12.03 11.22
C GLN A 96 -18.15 11.14 12.23
N ILE A 97 -18.51 11.71 13.38
CA ILE A 97 -19.13 10.97 14.48
C ILE A 97 -20.59 11.41 14.60
N MET A 98 -21.48 10.44 14.62
CA MET A 98 -22.91 10.59 14.88
C MET A 98 -23.25 9.95 16.24
N GLN A 99 -24.49 10.06 16.68
CA GLN A 99 -24.90 9.64 18.01
C GLN A 99 -24.52 8.17 18.36
N HIS A 100 -24.56 7.25 17.38
CA HIS A 100 -24.30 5.81 17.59
C HIS A 100 -23.34 5.21 16.56
N HIS A 101 -22.79 6.01 15.65
CA HIS A 101 -21.91 5.53 14.59
C HIS A 101 -20.80 6.53 14.32
N ALA A 102 -19.65 6.03 13.99
CA ALA A 102 -18.54 6.85 13.53
C ALA A 102 -18.07 6.35 12.17
N PHE A 103 -17.78 7.28 11.28
CA PHE A 103 -17.21 7.01 9.97
C PHE A 103 -15.94 7.82 9.79
N PHE A 104 -14.99 7.18 9.18
CA PHE A 104 -13.79 7.82 8.69
C PHE A 104 -13.95 8.03 7.18
N LEU A 105 -13.71 9.26 6.75
CA LEU A 105 -13.74 9.68 5.35
C LEU A 105 -12.31 9.72 4.85
N PRO A 106 -11.88 8.74 4.03
CA PRO A 106 -10.51 8.69 3.54
C PRO A 106 -10.18 9.86 2.61
N ASN A 107 -9.00 10.43 2.77
CA ASN A 107 -8.44 11.42 1.83
C ASN A 107 -7.58 10.68 0.80
N THR A 108 -8.21 10.05 -0.19
CA THR A 108 -7.53 9.25 -1.20
C THR A 108 -7.84 9.71 -2.62
N MET A 109 -6.87 9.56 -3.53
CA MET A 109 -7.05 9.87 -4.96
C MET A 109 -7.91 8.82 -5.69
N HIS A 110 -8.09 7.64 -5.13
CA HIS A 110 -8.87 6.56 -5.71
C HIS A 110 -10.13 6.31 -4.86
N PRO A 111 -11.27 6.03 -5.49
CA PRO A 111 -12.52 5.78 -4.78
C PRO A 111 -12.36 4.67 -3.75
N MET A 112 -12.65 5.00 -2.50
CA MET A 112 -12.71 4.09 -1.37
C MET A 112 -13.96 4.42 -0.55
N PRO A 113 -14.72 3.42 -0.08
CA PRO A 113 -15.87 3.70 0.79
C PRO A 113 -15.42 4.20 2.16
N ASP A 114 -16.32 4.96 2.81
CA ASP A 114 -16.13 5.36 4.20
C ASP A 114 -15.92 4.14 5.10
N ILE A 115 -14.95 4.23 6.00
CA ILE A 115 -14.63 3.16 6.94
C ILE A 115 -15.47 3.37 8.20
N TYR A 116 -16.21 2.35 8.60
CA TYR A 116 -16.90 2.32 9.89
C TYR A 116 -15.91 2.14 11.03
N ILE A 117 -16.03 2.99 12.06
CA ILE A 117 -15.18 2.93 13.26
C ILE A 117 -16.09 2.60 14.46
N PRO A 118 -15.90 1.45 15.13
CA PRO A 118 -16.55 1.16 16.39
C PRO A 118 -16.27 2.23 17.45
N MET A 119 -17.25 2.56 18.28
CA MET A 119 -17.14 3.64 19.26
C MET A 119 -16.01 3.43 20.27
N ASP A 120 -15.70 2.19 20.61
CA ASP A 120 -14.58 1.79 21.48
C ASP A 120 -13.19 1.93 20.83
N LYS A 121 -13.16 2.09 19.50
CA LYS A 121 -11.92 2.22 18.70
C LYS A 121 -11.62 3.65 18.25
N LEU A 122 -12.35 4.63 18.74
CA LEU A 122 -12.18 6.04 18.39
C LEU A 122 -10.93 6.69 19.03
N LYS A 123 -10.40 6.13 20.10
CA LYS A 123 -9.27 6.69 20.87
C LYS A 123 -9.44 8.17 21.27
N GLY A 124 -10.70 8.63 21.41
CA GLY A 124 -11.00 10.00 21.79
C GLY A 124 -11.12 10.99 20.60
N ALA A 125 -11.08 10.51 19.36
CA ALA A 125 -11.30 11.35 18.17
C ALA A 125 -12.69 11.98 18.18
N LYS A 126 -12.79 13.21 17.65
CA LYS A 126 -14.01 13.99 17.52
C LYS A 126 -14.35 14.21 16.05
N THR A 127 -15.59 14.62 15.79
CA THR A 127 -16.00 15.02 14.43
C THR A 127 -15.14 16.19 13.94
N GLY A 128 -14.61 16.05 12.74
CA GLY A 128 -13.73 17.03 12.10
C GLY A 128 -12.24 16.77 12.32
N ASP A 129 -11.88 15.91 13.28
CA ASP A 129 -10.47 15.61 13.53
C ASP A 129 -9.84 14.95 12.29
N LYS A 130 -8.61 15.37 12.00
CA LYS A 130 -7.73 14.68 11.06
C LYS A 130 -7.08 13.51 11.78
N VAL A 131 -7.21 12.33 11.19
CA VAL A 131 -6.75 11.08 11.84
C VAL A 131 -6.08 10.15 10.83
N ILE A 132 -5.29 9.22 11.35
CA ILE A 132 -4.93 8.00 10.62
C ILE A 132 -5.73 6.85 11.18
N VAL A 133 -6.33 6.08 10.27
CA VAL A 133 -7.15 4.91 10.56
C VAL A 133 -6.49 3.68 9.94
N GLN A 134 -6.44 2.59 10.70
CA GLN A 134 -6.07 1.27 10.19
C GLN A 134 -7.33 0.50 9.79
N LEU A 135 -7.34 -0.01 8.56
CA LEU A 135 -8.36 -0.94 8.09
C LEU A 135 -8.16 -2.30 8.79
N THR A 136 -9.13 -2.72 9.58
CA THR A 136 -9.05 -3.97 10.34
C THR A 136 -9.82 -5.10 9.67
N LYS A 137 -10.95 -4.77 8.99
CA LYS A 137 -11.81 -5.78 8.38
C LYS A 137 -12.54 -5.25 7.16
N TRP A 138 -12.56 -6.02 6.08
CA TRP A 138 -13.37 -5.76 4.89
C TRP A 138 -13.62 -7.07 4.14
N GLU A 139 -14.71 -7.75 4.48
CA GLU A 139 -14.98 -9.12 4.02
C GLU A 139 -15.39 -9.19 2.53
N ASN A 140 -16.24 -8.26 2.11
CA ASN A 140 -16.76 -8.22 0.74
C ASN A 140 -17.27 -6.82 0.39
N SER A 141 -17.47 -6.55 -0.90
CA SER A 141 -17.90 -5.25 -1.42
C SER A 141 -19.29 -4.79 -0.96
N ASN A 142 -20.15 -5.71 -0.47
CA ASN A 142 -21.49 -5.38 0.02
C ASN A 142 -21.49 -4.93 1.49
N LYS A 143 -20.36 -5.10 2.21
CA LYS A 143 -20.18 -4.65 3.59
C LYS A 143 -19.25 -3.46 3.62
N LYS A 144 -19.53 -2.51 4.52
CA LYS A 144 -18.62 -1.40 4.79
C LYS A 144 -17.34 -1.94 5.41
N PRO A 145 -16.17 -1.36 5.06
CA PRO A 145 -14.93 -1.64 5.76
C PRO A 145 -15.02 -1.18 7.22
N GLU A 146 -14.34 -1.88 8.11
CA GLU A 146 -14.19 -1.54 9.51
C GLU A 146 -12.74 -1.21 9.82
N GLY A 147 -12.53 -0.23 10.69
CA GLY A 147 -11.20 0.21 11.07
C GLY A 147 -11.11 0.67 12.51
N GLU A 148 -9.91 1.09 12.89
CA GLU A 148 -9.63 1.71 14.18
C GLU A 148 -8.74 2.94 14.00
N VAL A 149 -8.94 3.95 14.85
CA VAL A 149 -8.09 5.13 14.87
C VAL A 149 -6.72 4.73 15.39
N LEU A 150 -5.67 5.04 14.63
CA LEU A 150 -4.28 4.88 15.07
C LEU A 150 -3.78 6.15 15.77
N GLU A 151 -4.00 7.30 15.15
CA GLU A 151 -3.47 8.58 15.61
C GLU A 151 -4.44 9.71 15.29
N ILE A 152 -4.53 10.69 16.20
CA ILE A 152 -5.29 11.93 16.06
C ILE A 152 -4.30 13.08 15.93
N PHE A 153 -4.51 13.95 14.94
CA PHE A 153 -3.63 15.10 14.71
C PHE A 153 -4.22 16.37 15.28
N THR A 154 -3.39 17.12 15.98
CA THR A 154 -3.67 18.47 16.41
C THR A 154 -3.09 19.49 15.41
N PRO A 155 -3.57 20.73 15.38
CA PRO A 155 -3.04 21.78 14.48
C PRO A 155 -1.50 21.95 14.57
N GLU A 156 -0.93 21.76 15.76
CA GLU A 156 0.51 21.87 15.98
C GLU A 156 1.33 20.76 15.29
N LYS A 157 0.65 19.69 14.87
CA LYS A 157 1.26 18.51 14.20
C LYS A 157 0.88 18.39 12.73
N GLU A 158 0.46 19.47 12.09
CA GLU A 158 -0.02 19.41 10.70
C GLU A 158 1.06 18.92 9.72
N ASN A 159 2.31 19.33 9.91
CA ASN A 159 3.43 18.83 9.13
C ASN A 159 3.67 17.32 9.35
N ASP A 160 3.55 16.84 10.59
CA ASP A 160 3.66 15.42 10.92
C ASP A 160 2.55 14.61 10.24
N LEU A 161 1.34 15.16 10.18
CA LEU A 161 0.23 14.53 9.46
C LEU A 161 0.56 14.35 7.98
N ALA A 162 1.05 15.41 7.32
CA ALA A 162 1.40 15.36 5.91
C ALA A 162 2.46 14.29 5.64
N MET A 163 3.52 14.25 6.45
CA MET A 163 4.59 13.25 6.32
C MET A 163 4.08 11.83 6.56
N LYS A 164 3.33 11.59 7.63
CA LYS A 164 2.76 10.27 7.95
C LYS A 164 1.73 9.82 6.92
N SER A 165 0.95 10.75 6.35
CA SER A 165 0.04 10.43 5.26
C SER A 165 0.79 9.92 4.04
N ILE A 166 1.89 10.57 3.65
CA ILE A 166 2.74 10.13 2.54
C ILE A 166 3.31 8.73 2.81
N VAL A 167 3.80 8.48 4.03
CA VAL A 167 4.32 7.17 4.44
C VAL A 167 3.23 6.09 4.33
N ALA A 168 2.02 6.36 4.87
CA ALA A 168 0.89 5.44 4.81
C ALA A 168 0.43 5.17 3.38
N GLU A 169 0.27 6.22 2.56
CA GLU A 169 -0.15 6.12 1.15
C GLU A 169 0.88 5.38 0.28
N SER A 170 2.16 5.45 0.67
CA SER A 170 3.22 4.67 0.04
C SER A 170 3.24 3.20 0.46
N GLY A 171 2.37 2.79 1.39
CA GLY A 171 2.23 1.42 1.87
C GLY A 171 3.29 1.02 2.91
N PHE A 172 3.98 1.98 3.52
CA PHE A 172 4.87 1.71 4.65
C PHE A 172 4.10 1.67 5.96
N PRO A 173 4.49 0.80 6.91
CA PRO A 173 3.91 0.79 8.25
C PRO A 173 4.28 2.07 9.00
N LEU A 174 3.32 2.65 9.74
CA LEU A 174 3.53 3.85 10.55
C LEU A 174 4.18 3.54 11.90
N VAL A 175 4.15 2.30 12.30
CA VAL A 175 4.78 1.79 13.52
C VAL A 175 5.59 0.55 13.20
N PHE A 176 6.71 0.39 13.89
CA PHE A 176 7.50 -0.84 13.77
C PHE A 176 6.75 -2.01 14.39
N ASP A 177 6.95 -3.19 13.81
CA ASP A 177 6.47 -4.45 14.39
C ASP A 177 6.99 -4.63 15.84
N GLY A 178 6.15 -5.22 16.70
CA GLY A 178 6.51 -5.45 18.10
C GLY A 178 7.76 -6.32 18.28
N GLU A 179 7.97 -7.31 17.42
CA GLU A 179 9.18 -8.15 17.42
C GLU A 179 10.43 -7.34 17.07
N VAL A 180 10.32 -6.43 16.09
CA VAL A 180 11.42 -5.52 15.70
C VAL A 180 11.79 -4.60 16.85
N LEU A 181 10.80 -4.01 17.53
CA LEU A 181 11.02 -3.15 18.70
C LEU A 181 11.63 -3.93 19.87
N ALA A 182 11.18 -5.17 20.09
CA ALA A 182 11.74 -6.03 21.12
C ALA A 182 13.20 -6.37 20.83
N PHE A 183 13.52 -6.74 19.59
CA PHE A 183 14.89 -7.01 19.17
C PHE A 183 15.79 -5.77 19.29
N ALA A 184 15.33 -4.61 18.83
CA ALA A 184 16.09 -3.37 18.93
C ALA A 184 16.49 -3.03 20.38
N LYS A 185 15.62 -3.32 21.36
CA LYS A 185 15.93 -3.13 22.80
C LYS A 185 17.01 -4.07 23.33
N THR A 186 17.30 -5.17 22.65
CA THR A 186 18.38 -6.09 23.05
C THR A 186 19.75 -5.66 22.55
N LEU A 187 19.80 -4.74 21.56
CA LEU A 187 21.04 -4.22 21.03
C LEU A 187 21.69 -3.24 22.01
N SER A 188 22.99 -3.42 22.25
CA SER A 188 23.76 -2.48 23.08
C SER A 188 24.06 -1.20 22.29
N ASP A 189 23.88 -0.05 22.91
CA ASP A 189 24.31 1.26 22.42
C ASP A 189 25.78 1.57 22.73
N LYS A 190 26.45 0.65 23.47
CA LYS A 190 27.84 0.81 23.87
C LYS A 190 28.79 0.07 22.96
N ILE A 191 29.82 0.77 22.51
CA ILE A 191 30.92 0.16 21.75
C ILE A 191 31.80 -0.56 22.75
N THR A 192 31.97 -1.89 22.60
CA THR A 192 32.77 -2.69 23.51
C THR A 192 34.26 -2.48 23.32
N PRO A 193 35.11 -2.72 24.35
CA PRO A 193 36.57 -2.64 24.22
C PRO A 193 37.12 -3.55 23.11
N GLU A 194 36.52 -4.73 22.93
CA GLU A 194 36.90 -5.67 21.86
C GLU A 194 36.62 -5.11 20.48
N GLU A 195 35.54 -4.35 20.33
CA GLU A 195 35.23 -3.67 19.06
C GLU A 195 36.13 -2.47 18.78
N ILE A 196 36.51 -1.74 19.85
CA ILE A 196 37.48 -0.64 19.76
C ILE A 196 38.84 -1.18 19.32
N ALA A 197 39.26 -2.32 19.91
CA ALA A 197 40.57 -2.92 19.61
C ALA A 197 40.72 -3.38 18.14
N LYS A 198 39.61 -3.62 17.43
CA LYS A 198 39.62 -3.99 16.00
C LYS A 198 39.79 -2.78 15.08
N ARG A 199 39.66 -1.55 15.59
CA ARG A 199 39.69 -0.31 14.80
C ARG A 199 41.01 0.38 14.91
N LYS A 200 41.40 1.16 13.88
CA LYS A 200 42.54 2.06 13.95
C LYS A 200 42.16 3.26 14.83
N ASP A 201 43.06 3.63 15.74
CA ASP A 201 42.90 4.82 16.55
C ASP A 201 43.38 6.07 15.79
N TYR A 202 42.47 6.97 15.52
CA TYR A 202 42.71 8.24 14.82
C TYR A 202 42.53 9.46 15.74
N ARG A 203 42.43 9.28 17.05
CA ARG A 203 42.17 10.37 17.98
C ARG A 203 43.28 11.41 18.03
N GLU A 204 44.54 10.99 17.74
CA GLU A 204 45.71 11.86 17.67
C GLU A 204 46.06 12.31 16.21
N VAL A 205 45.23 11.95 15.23
CA VAL A 205 45.41 12.35 13.82
C VAL A 205 44.50 13.53 13.53
N LEU A 206 45.04 14.59 12.95
CA LEU A 206 44.26 15.73 12.46
C LEU A 206 43.18 15.22 11.49
N THR A 207 41.94 15.28 11.94
CA THR A 207 40.79 14.81 11.18
C THR A 207 39.70 15.88 11.26
N PHE A 208 39.09 16.20 10.12
CA PHE A 208 38.03 17.21 10.04
C PHE A 208 37.04 16.86 8.95
N THR A 209 35.81 17.43 9.07
CA THR A 209 34.74 17.36 8.07
C THR A 209 34.52 18.73 7.44
N ILE A 210 33.94 18.77 6.24
CA ILE A 210 33.53 20.00 5.57
C ILE A 210 32.07 19.87 5.20
N ASP A 211 31.23 20.33 6.11
CA ASP A 211 29.78 20.18 6.03
C ASP A 211 29.07 21.54 6.07
N PRO A 212 27.83 21.65 5.57
CA PRO A 212 26.98 22.82 5.79
C PRO A 212 26.82 23.13 7.29
N VAL A 213 26.63 24.40 7.62
CA VAL A 213 26.51 24.86 9.04
C VAL A 213 25.34 24.17 9.77
N ASP A 214 24.31 23.74 9.07
CA ASP A 214 23.10 23.08 9.60
C ASP A 214 23.12 21.56 9.45
N ALA A 215 24.24 20.96 9.03
CA ALA A 215 24.40 19.52 8.96
C ALA A 215 24.21 18.89 10.34
N LYS A 216 23.43 17.80 10.38
CA LYS A 216 23.12 17.05 11.62
C LYS A 216 23.92 15.75 11.73
N ASP A 217 24.44 15.27 10.65
CA ASP A 217 25.27 14.06 10.51
C ASP A 217 26.48 14.38 9.62
N PHE A 218 27.60 13.76 9.96
CA PHE A 218 28.89 13.97 9.30
C PHE A 218 29.34 12.64 8.72
N ASP A 219 29.16 12.46 7.39
CA ASP A 219 29.41 11.17 6.75
C ASP A 219 30.89 10.98 6.43
N ASP A 220 31.51 11.99 5.81
CA ASP A 220 32.89 11.92 5.32
C ASP A 220 33.84 12.75 6.17
N ALA A 221 34.99 12.18 6.50
CA ALA A 221 36.03 12.88 7.23
C ALA A 221 37.37 12.80 6.48
N LEU A 222 38.10 13.90 6.46
CA LEU A 222 39.43 14.00 5.92
C LEU A 222 40.50 13.92 7.02
N SER A 223 41.45 13.02 6.88
CA SER A 223 42.63 12.93 7.77
C SER A 223 43.85 13.40 7.08
N PHE A 224 44.63 14.22 7.74
CA PHE A 224 45.89 14.77 7.20
C PHE A 224 47.07 14.46 8.11
N LYS A 225 48.16 14.00 7.52
CA LYS A 225 49.45 13.80 8.19
C LYS A 225 50.59 14.21 7.25
N LYS A 226 51.42 15.15 7.70
CA LYS A 226 52.63 15.50 7.00
C LYS A 226 53.67 14.38 7.17
N LEU A 227 54.22 13.90 6.08
CA LEU A 227 55.23 12.86 6.09
C LEU A 227 56.63 13.48 6.27
N GLU A 228 57.63 12.68 6.70
CA GLU A 228 59.01 13.10 6.92
C GLU A 228 59.72 13.61 5.65
N ASN A 229 59.26 13.14 4.48
CA ASN A 229 59.76 13.59 3.18
C ASN A 229 59.16 14.93 2.71
N GLY A 230 58.34 15.57 3.52
CA GLY A 230 57.73 16.87 3.23
C GLY A 230 56.43 16.84 2.43
N ASN A 231 55.98 15.66 2.02
CA ASN A 231 54.66 15.49 1.36
C ASN A 231 53.52 15.42 2.38
#